data_2c3776ec4ea2a4762cb978b430791551
#
_entry.id   2c3776ec4ea2a4762cb978b430791551
#
_cell.length_a   1.000
_cell.length_b   1.000
_cell.length_c   1.000
_cell.angle_alpha   90.00
_cell.angle_beta   90.00
_cell.angle_gamma   90.00
#
_symmetry.space_group_name_H-M   'P 1'
#
loop_
_entity.id
_entity.type
_entity.pdbx_description
1 polymer ?
#
loop_
_entity_poly.entity_id
_entity_poly.type
_entity_poly.pdbx_seq_one_letter_code
_entity_poly.pdbx_strand_id
1 'polypeptide(L)'
;MFQAPKGTRDILPEEQIYWEKIRQVVQKVAKSYGFERLDTPILEEEGLFIKGTGSSTDIVQKEMYSLKTKGGDRLVLRPEFTPAFIRAYLEDGLSSRPHPLKLYTTGPLFRYERSQKGRYRQHEQANFEIIGENDPVLDAQLIQVFFSIVGGLGLKDIVAQINSIGCRQCRPAYRKKLVNFYNKRKGELCFDCQKRLRQNPLRLLDCKDDRCVLINEETPQTIDNLCLDCHNHFKNVLEYLDELEIPYILNSRLVRGLDYYTKTVFEIWPEEEAGRQSALGGGGRYDNLIKILGGKETSGVGFGLGIDRLVNFIKEKNIKVSSESLPSIFLVQLGELGKKKALKLFEDLRRANIKVASQFSKNTMNAQLKSADKMKVPFALILGQKEALDGTVIIRDMKSGSQETVLWEKVIKELKKRVKK
;
A
#
# COMPACT_ATOMS: atom_id res chain seq x y z
N MET A 1 -11.18 13.70 27.76
CA MET A 1 -11.58 12.77 26.65
C MET A 1 -10.29 12.29 25.99
N PHE A 2 -10.12 10.98 25.79
CA PHE A 2 -8.95 10.44 25.09
C PHE A 2 -9.05 10.73 23.59
N GLN A 3 -7.91 10.92 22.93
CA GLN A 3 -7.79 11.17 21.51
C GLN A 3 -6.74 10.24 20.91
N ALA A 4 -6.82 10.00 19.59
CA ALA A 4 -5.78 9.27 18.88
C ALA A 4 -4.42 9.97 19.03
N PRO A 5 -3.32 9.23 19.19
CA PRO A 5 -1.99 9.82 19.29
C PRO A 5 -1.67 10.71 18.07
N LYS A 6 -0.91 11.79 18.30
CA LYS A 6 -0.53 12.73 17.24
C LYS A 6 0.11 12.03 16.06
N GLY A 7 -0.42 12.26 14.87
CA GLY A 7 0.07 11.64 13.62
C GLY A 7 -0.52 10.26 13.34
N THR A 8 -1.46 9.80 14.15
CA THR A 8 -2.29 8.63 13.85
C THR A 8 -3.74 9.07 13.63
N ARG A 9 -4.57 8.19 13.08
CA ARG A 9 -6.00 8.44 12.86
C ARG A 9 -6.79 7.16 12.83
N ASP A 10 -8.06 7.25 13.11
CA ASP A 10 -9.03 6.19 12.85
C ASP A 10 -9.42 6.21 11.37
N ILE A 11 -9.65 5.04 10.80
CA ILE A 11 -10.22 4.89 9.46
C ILE A 11 -11.70 4.52 9.64
N LEU A 12 -12.55 5.50 9.44
CA LEU A 12 -13.99 5.37 9.69
C LEU A 12 -14.67 4.48 8.63
N PRO A 13 -15.86 3.91 8.95
CA PRO A 13 -16.59 3.03 8.03
C PRO A 13 -16.81 3.61 6.64
N GLU A 14 -17.03 4.92 6.53
CA GLU A 14 -17.26 5.62 5.27
C GLU A 14 -16.02 5.65 4.37
N GLU A 15 -14.82 5.53 4.98
CA GLU A 15 -13.57 5.48 4.24
C GLU A 15 -13.18 4.07 3.82
N GLN A 16 -13.69 3.03 4.50
CA GLN A 16 -13.29 1.64 4.27
C GLN A 16 -13.47 1.19 2.82
N ILE A 17 -14.43 1.74 2.09
CA ILE A 17 -14.66 1.44 0.68
C ILE A 17 -13.38 1.64 -0.18
N TYR A 18 -12.59 2.69 0.09
CA TYR A 18 -11.36 2.95 -0.64
C TYR A 18 -10.27 1.95 -0.26
N TRP A 19 -10.15 1.65 1.04
CA TRP A 19 -9.18 0.72 1.58
C TRP A 19 -9.41 -0.71 1.09
N GLU A 20 -10.64 -1.18 1.15
CA GLU A 20 -11.04 -2.49 0.66
C GLU A 20 -10.78 -2.63 -0.84
N LYS A 21 -11.14 -1.63 -1.63
CA LYS A 21 -10.90 -1.64 -3.08
C LYS A 21 -9.41 -1.73 -3.39
N ILE A 22 -8.57 -0.95 -2.73
CA ILE A 22 -7.12 -0.98 -2.93
C ILE A 22 -6.57 -2.36 -2.56
N ARG A 23 -6.94 -2.92 -1.39
CA ARG A 23 -6.49 -4.25 -0.96
C ARG A 23 -6.91 -5.35 -1.94
N GLN A 24 -8.13 -5.29 -2.48
CA GLN A 24 -8.63 -6.23 -3.49
C GLN A 24 -7.82 -6.16 -4.78
N VAL A 25 -7.55 -4.95 -5.29
CA VAL A 25 -6.74 -4.76 -6.49
C VAL A 25 -5.31 -5.24 -6.26
N VAL A 26 -4.67 -4.88 -5.15
CA VAL A 26 -3.33 -5.35 -4.76
C VAL A 26 -3.29 -6.89 -4.73
N GLN A 27 -4.24 -7.54 -4.08
CA GLN A 27 -4.31 -8.99 -4.00
C GLN A 27 -4.51 -9.64 -5.37
N LYS A 28 -5.38 -9.07 -6.21
CA LYS A 28 -5.65 -9.57 -7.56
C LYS A 28 -4.41 -9.50 -8.44
N VAL A 29 -3.73 -8.35 -8.43
CA VAL A 29 -2.50 -8.15 -9.20
C VAL A 29 -1.39 -9.07 -8.68
N ALA A 30 -1.18 -9.14 -7.35
CA ALA A 30 -0.21 -10.04 -6.75
C ALA A 30 -0.38 -11.48 -7.25
N LYS A 31 -1.59 -12.02 -7.20
CA LYS A 31 -1.91 -13.37 -7.70
C LYS A 31 -1.63 -13.52 -9.19
N SER A 32 -1.95 -12.51 -10.02
CA SER A 32 -1.73 -12.58 -11.47
C SER A 32 -0.25 -12.65 -11.86
N TYR A 33 0.63 -12.07 -11.02
CA TYR A 33 2.09 -12.11 -11.23
C TYR A 33 2.81 -13.19 -10.42
N GLY A 34 2.06 -14.07 -9.73
CA GLY A 34 2.63 -15.20 -8.98
C GLY A 34 3.29 -14.80 -7.66
N PHE A 35 2.86 -13.68 -7.03
CA PHE A 35 3.32 -13.31 -5.70
C PHE A 35 2.55 -14.07 -4.63
N GLU A 36 3.29 -14.61 -3.66
CA GLU A 36 2.76 -15.23 -2.45
C GLU A 36 2.73 -14.23 -1.29
N ARG A 37 1.71 -14.34 -0.44
CA ARG A 37 1.58 -13.44 0.71
C ARG A 37 2.49 -13.88 1.85
N LEU A 38 3.25 -12.94 2.42
CA LEU A 38 4.04 -13.11 3.63
C LEU A 38 3.73 -11.98 4.60
N ASP A 39 3.22 -12.31 5.78
CA ASP A 39 2.99 -11.33 6.85
C ASP A 39 4.05 -11.51 7.95
N THR A 40 4.82 -10.48 8.21
CA THR A 40 5.84 -10.45 9.26
C THR A 40 5.29 -9.78 10.53
N PRO A 41 5.86 -10.03 11.71
CA PRO A 41 5.48 -9.33 12.94
C PRO A 41 5.54 -7.80 12.81
N ILE A 42 4.71 -7.10 13.59
CA ILE A 42 4.78 -5.64 13.71
C ILE A 42 5.97 -5.21 14.57
N LEU A 43 6.28 -6.02 15.59
CA LEU A 43 7.44 -5.85 16.45
C LEU A 43 8.60 -6.68 15.93
N GLU A 44 9.74 -6.04 15.76
CA GLU A 44 10.99 -6.66 15.29
C GLU A 44 12.16 -6.20 16.17
N GLU A 45 13.26 -6.89 16.11
CA GLU A 45 14.49 -6.48 16.79
C GLU A 45 15.03 -5.17 16.21
N GLU A 46 15.41 -4.22 17.07
CA GLU A 46 15.98 -2.93 16.67
C GLU A 46 17.22 -3.11 15.78
N GLY A 47 18.05 -4.10 16.09
CA GLY A 47 19.28 -4.43 15.35
C GLY A 47 19.03 -4.78 13.87
N LEU A 48 17.87 -5.36 13.54
CA LEU A 48 17.50 -5.70 12.18
C LEU A 48 17.49 -4.45 11.28
N PHE A 49 16.86 -3.37 11.75
CA PHE A 49 16.75 -2.14 10.95
C PHE A 49 18.02 -1.30 11.01
N ILE A 50 18.74 -1.26 12.15
CA ILE A 50 20.04 -0.57 12.23
C ILE A 50 21.00 -1.16 11.19
N LYS A 51 21.07 -2.49 11.09
CA LYS A 51 21.95 -3.20 10.17
C LYS A 51 21.42 -3.21 8.73
N GLY A 52 20.13 -3.44 8.55
CA GLY A 52 19.49 -3.56 7.24
C GLY A 52 19.27 -2.22 6.55
N THR A 53 18.61 -1.27 7.22
CA THR A 53 18.23 0.03 6.65
C THR A 53 19.41 1.00 6.59
N GLY A 54 20.37 0.87 7.51
CA GLY A 54 21.58 1.70 7.58
C GLY A 54 21.54 2.69 8.75
N SER A 55 22.57 2.66 9.58
CA SER A 55 22.70 3.50 10.78
C SER A 55 22.71 5.00 10.53
N SER A 56 22.99 5.43 9.29
CA SER A 56 23.05 6.85 8.88
C SER A 56 21.74 7.39 8.33
N THR A 57 20.71 6.56 8.20
CA THR A 57 19.41 6.96 7.65
C THR A 57 18.57 7.74 8.66
N ASP A 58 17.72 8.65 8.19
CA ASP A 58 16.80 9.38 9.07
C ASP A 58 15.84 8.43 9.79
N ILE A 59 15.44 7.32 9.14
CA ILE A 59 14.60 6.29 9.74
C ILE A 59 15.24 5.77 11.03
N VAL A 60 16.51 5.33 10.96
CA VAL A 60 17.19 4.75 12.11
C VAL A 60 17.53 5.80 13.16
N GLN A 61 17.94 7.00 12.74
CA GLN A 61 18.38 8.04 13.68
C GLN A 61 17.25 8.78 14.40
N LYS A 62 16.08 8.93 13.74
CA LYS A 62 15.03 9.87 14.21
C LYS A 62 13.61 9.32 14.17
N GLU A 63 13.34 8.30 13.32
CA GLU A 63 11.95 7.95 12.99
C GLU A 63 11.48 6.60 13.54
N MET A 64 12.36 5.74 14.03
CA MET A 64 11.96 4.48 14.64
C MET A 64 11.27 4.68 15.99
N TYR A 65 10.17 3.94 16.19
CA TYR A 65 9.55 3.78 17.50
C TYR A 65 10.24 2.60 18.21
N SER A 66 11.22 2.92 19.05
CA SER A 66 11.95 1.92 19.85
C SER A 66 11.29 1.74 21.22
N LEU A 67 11.25 0.50 21.69
CA LEU A 67 10.74 0.12 23.00
C LEU A 67 11.68 -0.91 23.65
N LYS A 68 11.67 -0.91 24.97
CA LYS A 68 12.42 -1.88 25.77
C LYS A 68 11.44 -2.79 26.51
N THR A 69 11.56 -4.10 26.34
CA THR A 69 10.75 -5.07 27.06
C THR A 69 11.13 -5.13 28.53
N LYS A 70 10.29 -5.73 29.37
CA LYS A 70 10.64 -6.00 30.79
C LYS A 70 11.84 -6.91 30.89
N GLY A 71 12.09 -7.78 29.91
CA GLY A 71 13.26 -8.67 29.84
C GLY A 71 14.54 -7.96 29.36
N GLY A 72 14.44 -6.72 28.92
CA GLY A 72 15.58 -5.93 28.46
C GLY A 72 15.79 -5.89 26.96
N ASP A 73 15.02 -6.63 26.16
CA ASP A 73 15.14 -6.69 24.71
C ASP A 73 14.80 -5.33 24.10
N ARG A 74 15.53 -4.95 23.06
CA ARG A 74 15.27 -3.76 22.27
C ARG A 74 14.48 -4.12 21.03
N LEU A 75 13.23 -3.70 20.99
CA LEU A 75 12.32 -3.90 19.90
C LEU A 75 11.92 -2.57 19.24
N VAL A 76 11.42 -2.65 18.03
CA VAL A 76 10.87 -1.50 17.30
C VAL A 76 9.53 -1.86 16.67
N LEU A 77 8.65 -0.88 16.53
CA LEU A 77 7.56 -0.99 15.57
C LEU A 77 8.17 -0.84 14.17
N ARG A 78 7.97 -1.84 13.30
CA ARG A 78 8.60 -1.90 11.98
C ARG A 78 8.38 -0.62 11.17
N PRO A 79 9.45 0.09 10.73
CA PRO A 79 9.35 1.32 9.94
C PRO A 79 9.22 1.05 8.43
N GLU A 80 9.56 -0.14 7.98
CA GLU A 80 9.49 -0.65 6.61
C GLU A 80 9.39 -2.18 6.60
N PHE A 81 9.09 -2.79 5.44
CA PHE A 81 8.92 -4.24 5.34
C PHE A 81 10.17 -4.98 4.91
N THR A 82 11.01 -4.42 4.04
CA THR A 82 12.07 -5.16 3.34
C THR A 82 13.02 -5.90 4.28
N PRO A 83 13.59 -5.29 5.37
CA PRO A 83 14.43 -6.04 6.30
C PRO A 83 13.71 -7.19 6.99
N ALA A 84 12.43 -7.02 7.34
CA ALA A 84 11.63 -8.07 7.97
C ALA A 84 11.36 -9.25 7.01
N PHE A 85 11.14 -8.96 5.71
CA PHE A 85 11.04 -9.99 4.66
C PHE A 85 12.34 -10.78 4.53
N ILE A 86 13.48 -10.09 4.54
CA ILE A 86 14.78 -10.76 4.43
C ILE A 86 15.09 -11.58 5.69
N ARG A 87 14.72 -11.12 6.88
CA ARG A 87 14.83 -11.88 8.11
C ARG A 87 14.00 -13.17 8.00
N ALA A 88 12.72 -13.10 7.59
CA ALA A 88 11.88 -14.26 7.40
C ALA A 88 12.42 -15.19 6.29
N TYR A 89 12.94 -14.63 5.19
CA TYR A 89 13.58 -15.40 4.11
C TYR A 89 14.76 -16.25 4.65
N LEU A 90 15.53 -15.72 5.58
CA LEU A 90 16.68 -16.41 6.17
C LEU A 90 16.25 -17.38 7.29
N GLU A 91 15.39 -16.94 8.22
CA GLU A 91 14.99 -17.68 9.40
C GLU A 91 14.10 -18.87 9.09
N ASP A 92 13.12 -18.69 8.21
CA ASP A 92 12.12 -19.71 7.87
C ASP A 92 12.54 -20.60 6.69
N GLY A 93 13.81 -20.55 6.28
CA GLY A 93 14.37 -21.43 5.26
C GLY A 93 13.83 -21.19 3.85
N LEU A 94 13.22 -20.03 3.58
CA LEU A 94 12.68 -19.68 2.25
C LEU A 94 13.77 -19.63 1.18
N SER A 95 15.03 -19.48 1.59
CA SER A 95 16.21 -19.52 0.69
C SER A 95 16.41 -20.87 -0.02
N SER A 96 15.77 -21.94 0.47
CA SER A 96 15.81 -23.27 -0.17
C SER A 96 14.71 -23.46 -1.24
N ARG A 97 13.78 -22.55 -1.34
CA ARG A 97 12.68 -22.60 -2.33
C ARG A 97 13.19 -22.20 -3.72
N PRO A 98 12.49 -22.63 -4.80
CA PRO A 98 12.82 -22.19 -6.17
C PRO A 98 12.81 -20.66 -6.28
N HIS A 99 13.81 -20.12 -7.00
CA HIS A 99 13.93 -18.68 -7.30
C HIS A 99 13.50 -18.39 -8.75
N PRO A 100 13.06 -17.17 -9.07
CA PRO A 100 12.90 -16.04 -8.14
C PRO A 100 11.71 -16.24 -7.20
N LEU A 101 11.91 -15.98 -5.90
CA LEU A 101 10.85 -15.98 -4.92
C LEU A 101 10.14 -14.62 -4.94
N LYS A 102 8.82 -14.65 -5.17
CA LYS A 102 7.98 -13.44 -5.26
C LYS A 102 7.06 -13.36 -4.05
N LEU A 103 7.24 -12.33 -3.23
CA LEU A 103 6.51 -12.14 -1.98
C LEU A 103 5.84 -10.77 -1.93
N TYR A 104 4.65 -10.69 -1.30
CA TYR A 104 3.98 -9.43 -1.03
C TYR A 104 3.28 -9.42 0.32
N THR A 105 3.01 -8.22 0.83
CA THR A 105 2.15 -7.99 2.00
C THR A 105 1.41 -6.67 1.90
N THR A 106 0.41 -6.49 2.78
CA THR A 106 -0.21 -5.20 3.07
C THR A 106 -0.34 -5.06 4.58
N GLY A 107 0.02 -3.91 5.12
CA GLY A 107 -0.11 -3.70 6.56
C GLY A 107 0.46 -2.37 7.05
N PRO A 108 0.36 -2.14 8.37
CA PRO A 108 0.82 -0.89 8.97
C PRO A 108 2.34 -0.85 9.14
N LEU A 109 2.86 0.36 8.94
CA LEU A 109 4.24 0.77 9.22
C LEU A 109 4.22 1.99 10.14
N PHE A 110 5.32 2.20 10.88
CA PHE A 110 5.39 3.20 11.93
C PHE A 110 6.65 4.05 11.80
N ARG A 111 6.48 5.37 11.60
CA ARG A 111 7.60 6.33 11.53
C ARG A 111 7.29 7.59 12.30
N TYR A 112 8.17 8.00 13.17
CA TYR A 112 8.06 9.24 13.94
C TYR A 112 8.38 10.47 13.07
N GLU A 113 7.64 10.62 11.97
CA GLU A 113 7.79 11.76 11.06
C GLU A 113 6.96 12.98 11.51
N ARG A 114 7.30 14.13 10.95
CA ARG A 114 6.44 15.31 11.05
C ARG A 114 5.17 15.06 10.25
N SER A 115 4.04 14.94 10.96
CA SER A 115 2.75 14.65 10.34
C SER A 115 2.33 15.75 9.38
N GLN A 116 1.95 15.36 8.18
CA GLN A 116 1.36 16.21 7.15
C GLN A 116 0.38 15.36 6.30
N LYS A 117 -0.39 16.01 5.41
CA LYS A 117 -1.35 15.29 4.55
C LYS A 117 -0.64 14.17 3.77
N GLY A 118 -1.14 12.93 3.90
CA GLY A 118 -0.56 11.75 3.27
C GLY A 118 0.71 11.19 3.94
N ARG A 119 1.16 11.78 5.06
CA ARG A 119 2.25 11.26 5.89
C ARG A 119 1.80 11.15 7.33
N TYR A 120 1.51 9.94 7.74
CA TYR A 120 1.09 9.60 9.09
C TYR A 120 2.20 8.83 9.80
N ARG A 121 2.22 8.92 11.14
CA ARG A 121 3.15 8.15 11.98
C ARG A 121 2.83 6.66 11.99
N GLN A 122 1.56 6.33 11.85
CA GLN A 122 1.10 5.01 11.46
C GLN A 122 0.44 5.15 10.09
N HIS A 123 0.97 4.43 9.10
CA HIS A 123 0.46 4.43 7.72
C HIS A 123 0.42 3.01 7.18
N GLU A 124 -0.38 2.76 6.19
CA GLU A 124 -0.48 1.43 5.57
C GLU A 124 0.22 1.41 4.22
N GLN A 125 0.94 0.32 3.96
CA GLN A 125 1.70 0.12 2.73
C GLN A 125 1.43 -1.27 2.16
N ALA A 126 1.37 -1.37 0.82
CA ALA A 126 1.56 -2.62 0.11
C ALA A 126 3.03 -2.73 -0.27
N ASN A 127 3.64 -3.88 -0.01
CA ASN A 127 5.05 -4.15 -0.30
C ASN A 127 5.18 -5.39 -1.18
N PHE A 128 6.08 -5.33 -2.15
CA PHE A 128 6.37 -6.40 -3.10
C PHE A 128 7.86 -6.61 -3.20
N GLU A 129 8.30 -7.87 -3.13
CA GLU A 129 9.72 -8.26 -3.19
C GLU A 129 9.90 -9.42 -4.15
N ILE A 130 10.95 -9.35 -5.00
CA ILE A 130 11.44 -10.44 -5.82
C ILE A 130 12.86 -10.74 -5.39
N ILE A 131 13.14 -11.96 -4.93
CA ILE A 131 14.40 -12.37 -4.31
C ILE A 131 14.98 -13.53 -5.11
N GLY A 132 16.30 -13.51 -5.34
CA GLY A 132 17.04 -14.65 -5.86
C GLY A 132 17.72 -14.46 -7.19
N GLU A 133 17.29 -13.48 -8.00
CA GLU A 133 17.78 -13.32 -9.37
C GLU A 133 18.26 -11.90 -9.65
N ASN A 134 19.28 -11.78 -10.50
CA ASN A 134 19.91 -10.49 -10.84
C ASN A 134 19.52 -9.98 -12.24
N ASP A 135 18.53 -10.57 -12.89
CA ASP A 135 18.11 -10.19 -14.22
C ASP A 135 17.37 -8.84 -14.20
N PRO A 136 17.73 -7.85 -15.06
CA PRO A 136 17.07 -6.55 -15.16
C PRO A 136 15.59 -6.61 -15.55
N VAL A 137 15.13 -7.70 -16.16
CA VAL A 137 13.72 -7.91 -16.50
C VAL A 137 12.83 -7.89 -15.25
N LEU A 138 13.38 -8.31 -14.10
CA LEU A 138 12.64 -8.34 -12.84
C LEU A 138 12.40 -6.92 -12.27
N ASP A 139 13.32 -5.99 -12.51
CA ASP A 139 13.15 -4.58 -12.17
C ASP A 139 11.98 -3.99 -12.99
N ALA A 140 11.98 -4.22 -14.30
CA ALA A 140 10.90 -3.76 -15.18
C ALA A 140 9.56 -4.44 -14.84
N GLN A 141 9.56 -5.76 -14.58
CA GLN A 141 8.35 -6.48 -14.16
C GLN A 141 7.78 -5.91 -12.85
N LEU A 142 8.63 -5.57 -11.89
CA LEU A 142 8.20 -5.01 -10.61
C LEU A 142 7.58 -3.62 -10.78
N ILE A 143 8.14 -2.78 -11.66
CA ILE A 143 7.56 -1.49 -12.04
C ILE A 143 6.20 -1.72 -12.72
N GLN A 144 6.10 -2.68 -13.64
CA GLN A 144 4.84 -3.06 -14.29
C GLN A 144 3.77 -3.53 -13.27
N VAL A 145 4.15 -4.28 -12.24
CA VAL A 145 3.23 -4.66 -11.15
C VAL A 145 2.66 -3.42 -10.46
N PHE A 146 3.49 -2.41 -10.19
CA PHE A 146 3.03 -1.15 -9.64
C PHE A 146 2.02 -0.46 -10.56
N PHE A 147 2.34 -0.31 -11.85
CA PHE A 147 1.45 0.28 -12.85
C PHE A 147 0.14 -0.52 -13.00
N SER A 148 0.19 -1.85 -12.92
CA SER A 148 -1.01 -2.70 -12.93
C SER A 148 -1.92 -2.45 -11.73
N ILE A 149 -1.36 -2.16 -10.54
CA ILE A 149 -2.15 -1.81 -9.36
C ILE A 149 -2.84 -0.44 -9.57
N VAL A 150 -2.09 0.59 -9.94
CA VAL A 150 -2.65 1.94 -10.10
C VAL A 150 -3.65 2.00 -11.26
N GLY A 151 -3.38 1.31 -12.37
CA GLY A 151 -4.32 1.14 -13.48
C GLY A 151 -5.61 0.41 -13.09
N GLY A 152 -5.48 -0.66 -12.28
CA GLY A 152 -6.62 -1.41 -11.72
C GLY A 152 -7.51 -0.59 -10.78
N LEU A 153 -6.98 0.53 -10.25
CA LEU A 153 -7.72 1.53 -9.47
C LEU A 153 -8.30 2.65 -10.34
N GLY A 154 -8.05 2.64 -11.66
CA GLY A 154 -8.50 3.66 -12.57
C GLY A 154 -7.66 4.95 -12.55
N LEU A 155 -6.47 4.90 -11.98
CA LEU A 155 -5.53 6.03 -11.98
C LEU A 155 -4.87 6.14 -13.36
N LYS A 156 -4.85 7.35 -13.90
CA LYS A 156 -4.23 7.73 -15.17
C LYS A 156 -3.14 8.77 -14.91
N ASP A 157 -2.38 9.08 -15.93
CA ASP A 157 -1.37 10.14 -15.89
C ASP A 157 -0.35 9.91 -14.75
N ILE A 158 0.19 8.68 -14.71
CA ILE A 158 1.19 8.24 -13.76
C ILE A 158 2.51 8.01 -14.49
N VAL A 159 3.61 8.46 -13.91
CA VAL A 159 4.95 8.36 -14.48
C VAL A 159 5.94 7.76 -13.48
N ALA A 160 6.88 6.98 -13.97
CA ALA A 160 8.01 6.49 -13.18
C ALA A 160 9.19 7.46 -13.30
N GLN A 161 9.70 7.96 -12.19
CA GLN A 161 11.04 8.53 -12.16
C GLN A 161 12.03 7.42 -11.84
N ILE A 162 13.05 7.26 -12.66
CA ILE A 162 14.01 6.16 -12.58
C ILE A 162 15.45 6.64 -12.65
N ASN A 163 16.33 5.97 -11.91
CA ASN A 163 17.77 6.21 -11.92
C ASN A 163 18.53 4.91 -11.64
N SER A 164 19.83 4.94 -11.92
CA SER A 164 20.76 3.93 -11.39
C SER A 164 21.75 4.59 -10.44
N ILE A 165 21.79 4.10 -9.20
CA ILE A 165 22.75 4.56 -8.18
C ILE A 165 24.01 3.71 -8.13
N GLY A 166 24.19 2.83 -9.09
CA GLY A 166 25.38 1.98 -9.24
C GLY A 166 25.53 0.89 -8.18
N CYS A 167 26.57 0.12 -8.30
CA CYS A 167 26.94 -0.97 -7.39
C CYS A 167 28.13 -0.62 -6.50
N ARG A 168 28.63 -1.58 -5.73
CA ARG A 168 29.82 -1.42 -4.88
C ARG A 168 31.09 -1.09 -5.65
N GLN A 169 31.18 -1.43 -6.94
CA GLN A 169 32.38 -1.15 -7.76
C GLN A 169 32.39 0.30 -8.27
N CYS A 170 31.28 0.78 -8.81
CA CYS A 170 31.23 2.12 -9.40
C CYS A 170 30.93 3.24 -8.38
N ARG A 171 30.22 2.95 -7.29
CA ARG A 171 29.83 3.94 -6.28
C ARG A 171 31.00 4.67 -5.59
N PRO A 172 32.14 4.03 -5.24
CA PRO A 172 33.27 4.75 -4.63
C PRO A 172 33.87 5.85 -5.52
N ALA A 173 34.03 5.59 -6.82
CA ALA A 173 34.52 6.60 -7.76
C ALA A 173 33.56 7.78 -7.90
N TYR A 174 32.27 7.51 -8.05
CA TYR A 174 31.24 8.53 -8.09
C TYR A 174 31.18 9.34 -6.78
N ARG A 175 31.22 8.67 -5.63
CA ARG A 175 31.24 9.32 -4.31
C ARG A 175 32.41 10.31 -4.19
N LYS A 176 33.59 9.94 -4.65
CA LYS A 176 34.78 10.82 -4.66
C LYS A 176 34.52 12.07 -5.49
N LYS A 177 33.98 11.93 -6.71
CA LYS A 177 33.61 13.06 -7.58
C LYS A 177 32.59 13.98 -6.90
N LEU A 178 31.55 13.39 -6.32
CA LEU A 178 30.47 14.11 -5.64
C LEU A 178 30.99 14.89 -4.42
N VAL A 179 31.82 14.25 -3.59
CA VAL A 179 32.45 14.91 -2.42
C VAL A 179 33.36 16.07 -2.87
N ASN A 180 34.14 15.86 -3.90
CA ASN A 180 35.02 16.94 -4.45
C ASN A 180 34.18 18.12 -4.97
N PHE A 181 33.06 17.85 -5.64
CA PHE A 181 32.15 18.88 -6.12
C PHE A 181 31.56 19.70 -4.96
N TYR A 182 30.98 19.03 -3.95
CA TYR A 182 30.36 19.73 -2.84
C TYR A 182 31.35 20.39 -1.88
N ASN A 183 32.59 19.90 -1.75
CA ASN A 183 33.61 20.57 -0.93
C ASN A 183 33.96 21.97 -1.45
N LYS A 184 33.93 22.18 -2.77
CA LYS A 184 34.15 23.49 -3.37
C LYS A 184 33.05 24.50 -3.04
N ARG A 185 31.85 24.01 -2.70
CA ARG A 185 30.65 24.82 -2.43
C ARG A 185 30.12 24.62 -1.00
N LYS A 186 30.96 24.13 -0.09
CA LYS A 186 30.56 23.73 1.27
C LYS A 186 29.86 24.84 2.05
N GLY A 187 30.30 26.08 1.88
CA GLY A 187 29.71 27.25 2.54
C GLY A 187 28.28 27.58 2.08
N GLU A 188 27.90 27.14 0.88
CA GLU A 188 26.59 27.39 0.28
C GLU A 188 25.56 26.33 0.70
N LEU A 189 26.02 25.18 1.22
CA LEU A 189 25.13 24.06 1.63
C LEU A 189 24.39 24.39 2.92
N CYS A 190 23.15 23.91 3.04
CA CYS A 190 22.40 23.94 4.29
C CYS A 190 23.12 23.12 5.39
N PHE A 191 22.79 23.41 6.64
CA PHE A 191 23.42 22.80 7.81
C PHE A 191 23.40 21.26 7.79
N ASP A 192 22.24 20.68 7.42
CA ASP A 192 22.10 19.23 7.33
C ASP A 192 22.96 18.63 6.21
N CYS A 193 23.05 19.30 5.06
CA CYS A 193 23.88 18.85 3.94
C CYS A 193 25.37 18.93 4.26
N GLN A 194 25.83 19.90 5.05
CA GLN A 194 27.22 19.94 5.53
C GLN A 194 27.57 18.73 6.43
N LYS A 195 26.61 18.26 7.24
CA LYS A 195 26.77 17.02 8.03
C LYS A 195 26.74 15.78 7.13
N ARG A 196 25.73 15.69 6.25
CA ARG A 196 25.54 14.57 5.32
C ARG A 196 26.73 14.40 4.36
N LEU A 197 27.42 15.47 3.99
CA LEU A 197 28.59 15.43 3.13
C LEU A 197 29.70 14.50 3.67
N ARG A 198 29.84 14.44 4.99
CA ARG A 198 30.83 13.55 5.65
C ARG A 198 30.32 12.12 5.79
N GLN A 199 29.03 11.94 6.06
CA GLN A 199 28.42 10.65 6.40
C GLN A 199 27.94 9.91 5.15
N ASN A 200 27.03 10.54 4.39
CA ASN A 200 26.40 9.97 3.19
C ASN A 200 26.16 11.06 2.14
N PRO A 201 27.16 11.38 1.29
CA PRO A 201 27.07 12.46 0.31
C PRO A 201 25.98 12.25 -0.75
N LEU A 202 25.54 11.01 -1.03
CA LEU A 202 24.42 10.74 -1.94
C LEU A 202 23.10 11.37 -1.43
N ARG A 203 22.93 11.51 -0.13
CA ARG A 203 21.74 12.13 0.47
C ARG A 203 21.64 13.65 0.22
N LEU A 204 22.71 14.30 -0.25
CA LEU A 204 22.65 15.70 -0.64
C LEU A 204 21.80 15.89 -1.91
N LEU A 205 21.80 14.89 -2.80
CA LEU A 205 21.02 14.93 -4.06
C LEU A 205 19.52 15.03 -3.81
N ASP A 206 19.03 14.54 -2.67
CA ASP A 206 17.61 14.61 -2.27
C ASP A 206 17.29 15.77 -1.31
N CYS A 207 18.20 16.73 -1.16
CA CYS A 207 17.95 17.90 -0.31
C CYS A 207 16.83 18.76 -0.88
N LYS A 208 15.95 19.26 0.01
CA LYS A 208 14.79 20.11 -0.34
C LYS A 208 15.01 21.60 0.01
N ASP A 209 16.16 21.97 0.58
CA ASP A 209 16.55 23.37 0.78
C ASP A 209 16.85 23.99 -0.58
N ASP A 210 16.22 25.13 -0.91
CA ASP A 210 16.28 25.76 -2.24
C ASP A 210 17.72 26.01 -2.70
N ARG A 211 18.64 26.41 -1.78
CA ARG A 211 20.05 26.59 -2.08
C ARG A 211 20.72 25.32 -2.54
N CYS A 212 20.43 24.20 -1.83
CA CYS A 212 20.98 22.90 -2.18
C CYS A 212 20.37 22.34 -3.46
N VAL A 213 19.09 22.63 -3.74
CA VAL A 213 18.42 22.24 -5.00
C VAL A 213 19.13 22.87 -6.20
N LEU A 214 19.44 24.18 -6.14
CA LEU A 214 20.18 24.88 -7.20
C LEU A 214 21.58 24.28 -7.40
N ILE A 215 22.31 24.02 -6.31
CA ILE A 215 23.65 23.40 -6.39
C ILE A 215 23.56 22.01 -7.03
N ASN A 216 22.49 21.25 -6.72
CA ASN A 216 22.29 19.90 -7.22
C ASN A 216 22.04 19.83 -8.74
N GLU A 217 21.66 20.94 -9.38
CA GLU A 217 21.52 21.01 -10.85
C GLU A 217 22.82 20.78 -11.60
N GLU A 218 23.92 21.16 -10.99
CA GLU A 218 25.28 21.09 -11.57
C GLU A 218 26.07 19.85 -11.07
N THR A 219 25.46 18.95 -10.26
CA THR A 219 26.19 17.80 -9.74
C THR A 219 26.55 16.80 -10.82
N PRO A 220 27.71 16.13 -10.71
CA PRO A 220 28.02 14.98 -11.55
C PRO A 220 26.89 13.95 -11.52
N GLN A 221 26.48 13.44 -12.66
CA GLN A 221 25.41 12.45 -12.74
C GLN A 221 25.93 11.05 -12.42
N THR A 222 25.13 10.26 -11.73
CA THR A 222 25.49 8.87 -11.40
C THR A 222 25.65 8.02 -12.65
N ILE A 223 24.78 8.22 -13.63
CA ILE A 223 24.73 7.46 -14.86
C ILE A 223 26.07 7.52 -15.66
N ASP A 224 26.76 8.66 -15.65
CA ASP A 224 28.05 8.84 -16.31
C ASP A 224 29.22 8.13 -15.60
N ASN A 225 28.96 7.53 -14.45
CA ASN A 225 29.96 6.92 -13.58
C ASN A 225 29.67 5.46 -13.26
N LEU A 226 28.78 4.84 -14.01
CA LEU A 226 28.45 3.42 -13.87
C LEU A 226 29.57 2.54 -14.42
N CYS A 227 29.81 1.38 -13.82
CA CYS A 227 30.59 0.31 -14.45
C CYS A 227 29.79 -0.31 -15.58
N LEU A 228 30.45 -1.07 -16.45
CA LEU A 228 29.82 -1.68 -17.64
C LEU A 228 28.59 -2.52 -17.26
N ASP A 229 28.68 -3.33 -16.18
CA ASP A 229 27.57 -4.14 -15.71
C ASP A 229 26.36 -3.32 -15.28
N CYS A 230 26.58 -2.25 -14.53
CA CYS A 230 25.50 -1.37 -14.11
C CYS A 230 24.91 -0.58 -15.27
N HIS A 231 25.74 -0.18 -16.22
CA HIS A 231 25.30 0.51 -17.44
C HIS A 231 24.40 -0.41 -18.28
N ASN A 232 24.88 -1.64 -18.57
CA ASN A 232 24.11 -2.62 -19.35
C ASN A 232 22.83 -3.03 -18.63
N HIS A 233 22.90 -3.26 -17.31
CA HIS A 233 21.71 -3.56 -16.51
C HIS A 233 20.66 -2.45 -16.64
N PHE A 234 21.07 -1.19 -16.44
CA PHE A 234 20.15 -0.06 -16.49
C PHE A 234 19.58 0.17 -17.90
N LYS A 235 20.44 0.05 -18.94
CA LYS A 235 20.01 0.09 -20.35
C LYS A 235 18.90 -0.95 -20.60
N ASN A 236 19.13 -2.21 -20.20
CA ASN A 236 18.14 -3.27 -20.40
C ASN A 236 16.83 -3.01 -19.64
N VAL A 237 16.89 -2.46 -18.42
CA VAL A 237 15.67 -2.06 -17.69
C VAL A 237 14.87 -1.05 -18.51
N LEU A 238 15.53 -0.02 -19.08
CA LEU A 238 14.84 0.99 -19.88
C LEU A 238 14.24 0.40 -21.16
N GLU A 239 14.96 -0.46 -21.87
CA GLU A 239 14.47 -1.16 -23.05
C GLU A 239 13.23 -2.04 -22.75
N TYR A 240 13.20 -2.70 -21.56
CA TYR A 240 12.00 -3.43 -21.13
C TYR A 240 10.84 -2.51 -20.77
N LEU A 241 11.09 -1.32 -20.20
CA LEU A 241 10.03 -0.35 -19.93
C LEU A 241 9.48 0.25 -21.22
N ASP A 242 10.33 0.47 -22.22
CA ASP A 242 9.91 0.92 -23.57
C ASP A 242 9.01 -0.13 -24.23
N GLU A 243 9.37 -1.41 -24.19
CA GLU A 243 8.57 -2.51 -24.72
C GLU A 243 7.22 -2.68 -24.00
N LEU A 244 7.19 -2.35 -22.70
CA LEU A 244 5.98 -2.37 -21.89
C LEU A 244 5.13 -1.08 -22.02
N GLU A 245 5.59 -0.11 -22.80
CA GLU A 245 4.97 1.22 -22.97
C GLU A 245 4.74 1.93 -21.62
N ILE A 246 5.64 1.71 -20.66
CA ILE A 246 5.58 2.37 -19.34
C ILE A 246 6.21 3.76 -19.44
N PRO A 247 5.46 4.84 -19.14
CA PRO A 247 6.01 6.17 -19.15
C PRO A 247 7.02 6.37 -18.01
N TYR A 248 8.24 6.83 -18.35
CA TYR A 248 9.27 7.14 -17.37
C TYR A 248 10.05 8.39 -17.69
N ILE A 249 10.65 8.98 -16.64
CA ILE A 249 11.56 10.13 -16.70
C ILE A 249 12.86 9.72 -16.04
N LEU A 250 13.98 9.93 -16.72
CA LEU A 250 15.30 9.77 -16.13
C LEU A 250 15.56 10.90 -15.16
N ASN A 251 15.74 10.55 -13.88
CA ASN A 251 16.04 11.54 -12.84
C ASN A 251 17.40 11.22 -12.19
N SER A 252 18.46 11.81 -12.71
CA SER A 252 19.84 11.58 -12.24
C SER A 252 20.08 11.94 -10.76
N ARG A 253 19.18 12.69 -10.16
CA ARG A 253 19.23 13.08 -8.73
C ARG A 253 18.38 12.15 -7.85
N LEU A 254 17.63 11.23 -8.44
CA LEU A 254 16.82 10.29 -7.67
C LEU A 254 17.74 9.36 -6.88
N VAL A 255 17.64 9.47 -5.56
CA VAL A 255 18.23 8.56 -4.57
C VAL A 255 17.14 8.17 -3.57
N ARG A 256 17.34 7.08 -2.86
CA ARG A 256 16.37 6.61 -1.86
C ARG A 256 16.87 6.89 -0.44
N GLY A 257 15.93 6.99 0.49
CA GLY A 257 16.20 7.25 1.90
C GLY A 257 16.83 6.10 2.68
N LEU A 258 17.17 5.00 2.04
CA LEU A 258 17.62 3.73 2.61
C LEU A 258 18.95 3.35 1.98
N ASP A 259 19.93 2.92 2.81
CA ASP A 259 21.32 2.74 2.36
C ASP A 259 21.54 1.42 1.62
N TYR A 260 20.61 0.48 1.68
CA TYR A 260 20.75 -0.85 1.05
C TYR A 260 20.57 -0.86 -0.46
N TYR A 261 19.99 0.18 -1.06
CA TYR A 261 19.73 0.19 -2.49
C TYR A 261 21.01 0.14 -3.34
N THR A 262 20.89 -0.56 -4.48
CA THR A 262 21.93 -0.71 -5.50
C THR A 262 21.29 -0.62 -6.87
N LYS A 263 22.09 -0.34 -7.92
CA LYS A 263 21.63 -0.31 -9.32
C LYS A 263 20.34 0.50 -9.49
N THR A 264 19.25 -0.12 -9.95
CA THR A 264 17.97 0.55 -10.24
C THR A 264 17.27 1.06 -9.00
N VAL A 265 16.85 2.32 -9.04
CA VAL A 265 15.92 2.94 -8.09
C VAL A 265 14.84 3.67 -8.83
N PHE A 266 13.62 3.66 -8.30
CA PHE A 266 12.48 4.33 -8.93
C PHE A 266 11.49 4.87 -7.91
N GLU A 267 10.73 5.87 -8.35
CA GLU A 267 9.56 6.42 -7.67
C GLU A 267 8.42 6.61 -8.66
N ILE A 268 7.20 6.35 -8.22
CA ILE A 268 6.01 6.46 -9.06
C ILE A 268 5.20 7.68 -8.63
N TRP A 269 4.92 8.55 -9.57
CA TRP A 269 4.31 9.85 -9.34
C TRP A 269 3.08 10.07 -10.21
N PRO A 270 2.07 10.82 -9.74
CA PRO A 270 1.16 11.50 -10.66
C PRO A 270 1.96 12.47 -11.53
N GLU A 271 1.72 12.51 -12.83
CA GLU A 271 2.52 13.30 -13.78
C GLU A 271 2.52 14.80 -13.44
N GLU A 272 1.37 15.35 -13.04
CA GLU A 272 1.21 16.76 -12.61
C GLU A 272 2.00 17.11 -11.33
N GLU A 273 2.40 16.10 -10.54
CA GLU A 273 3.08 16.27 -9.26
C GLU A 273 4.53 15.79 -9.28
N ALA A 274 5.05 15.43 -10.46
CA ALA A 274 6.42 14.96 -10.61
C ALA A 274 7.40 16.00 -10.06
N GLY A 275 8.20 15.60 -9.05
CA GLY A 275 9.13 16.49 -8.34
C GLY A 275 8.62 17.12 -7.04
N ARG A 276 7.33 16.99 -6.69
CA ARG A 276 6.79 17.37 -5.37
C ARG A 276 6.89 16.18 -4.39
N GLN A 277 6.59 16.38 -3.10
CA GLN A 277 6.79 15.32 -2.08
C GLN A 277 5.70 14.24 -2.02
N SER A 278 5.05 13.92 -3.13
CA SER A 278 3.81 13.12 -3.19
C SER A 278 3.91 11.84 -4.01
N ALA A 279 5.10 11.21 -4.11
CA ALA A 279 5.22 9.89 -4.73
C ALA A 279 4.20 8.91 -4.15
N LEU A 280 3.49 8.17 -4.99
CA LEU A 280 2.55 7.12 -4.58
C LEU A 280 3.28 5.95 -3.94
N GLY A 281 4.52 5.73 -4.34
CA GLY A 281 5.42 4.73 -3.81
C GLY A 281 6.73 4.72 -4.57
N GLY A 282 7.56 3.75 -4.27
CA GLY A 282 8.83 3.57 -4.97
C GLY A 282 9.65 2.45 -4.38
N GLY A 283 10.72 2.12 -5.07
CA GLY A 283 11.54 0.97 -4.72
C GLY A 283 12.88 0.98 -5.43
N GLY A 284 13.40 -0.22 -5.60
CA GLY A 284 14.67 -0.45 -6.29
C GLY A 284 15.32 -1.76 -5.89
N ARG A 285 16.49 -1.99 -6.43
CA ARG A 285 17.29 -3.19 -6.22
C ARG A 285 18.17 -3.09 -4.97
N TYR A 286 18.39 -4.20 -4.29
CA TYR A 286 19.16 -4.28 -3.04
C TYR A 286 20.02 -5.55 -2.97
N ASP A 287 20.95 -5.74 -3.91
CA ASP A 287 21.75 -6.96 -4.08
C ASP A 287 22.62 -7.35 -2.88
N ASN A 288 22.82 -6.48 -1.93
CA ASN A 288 23.70 -6.74 -0.78
C ASN A 288 22.97 -6.96 0.55
N LEU A 289 21.67 -6.68 0.64
CA LEU A 289 20.95 -6.65 1.91
C LEU A 289 20.93 -8.03 2.58
N ILE A 290 20.70 -9.09 1.83
CA ILE A 290 20.65 -10.47 2.33
C ILE A 290 21.99 -10.86 2.97
N LYS A 291 23.11 -10.53 2.30
CA LYS A 291 24.47 -10.75 2.82
C LYS A 291 24.74 -9.90 4.08
N ILE A 292 24.30 -8.64 4.10
CA ILE A 292 24.41 -7.76 5.28
C ILE A 292 23.68 -8.35 6.48
N LEU A 293 22.53 -8.96 6.27
CA LEU A 293 21.73 -9.59 7.34
C LEU A 293 22.19 -11.00 7.72
N GLY A 294 23.23 -11.53 7.08
CA GLY A 294 23.88 -12.80 7.47
C GLY A 294 23.61 -13.97 6.51
N GLY A 295 22.92 -13.74 5.41
CA GLY A 295 22.72 -14.75 4.38
C GLY A 295 23.84 -14.80 3.33
N LYS A 296 23.64 -15.63 2.32
CA LYS A 296 24.50 -15.65 1.12
C LYS A 296 24.26 -14.40 0.28
N GLU A 297 25.21 -14.07 -0.60
CA GLU A 297 25.04 -13.00 -1.58
C GLU A 297 23.90 -13.38 -2.53
N THR A 298 22.81 -12.65 -2.45
CA THR A 298 21.57 -12.93 -3.17
C THR A 298 20.93 -11.61 -3.57
N SER A 299 20.60 -11.46 -4.84
CA SER A 299 19.98 -10.26 -5.37
C SER A 299 18.51 -10.16 -4.94
N GLY A 300 18.03 -8.93 -4.81
CA GLY A 300 16.64 -8.65 -4.57
C GLY A 300 16.23 -7.29 -5.13
N VAL A 301 14.95 -7.17 -5.47
CA VAL A 301 14.33 -5.93 -5.92
C VAL A 301 12.92 -5.85 -5.35
N GLY A 302 12.53 -4.66 -4.87
CA GLY A 302 11.23 -4.48 -4.22
C GLY A 302 10.70 -3.07 -4.30
N PHE A 303 9.42 -2.90 -3.99
CA PHE A 303 8.80 -1.59 -3.82
C PHE A 303 7.80 -1.55 -2.68
N GLY A 304 7.63 -0.35 -2.13
CA GLY A 304 6.54 0.00 -1.23
C GLY A 304 5.57 0.99 -1.87
N LEU A 305 4.28 0.70 -1.79
CA LEU A 305 3.19 1.52 -2.31
C LEU A 305 2.33 2.00 -1.15
N GLY A 306 2.26 3.32 -0.94
CA GLY A 306 1.55 3.94 0.18
C GLY A 306 0.03 3.92 -0.02
N ILE A 307 -0.68 3.08 0.76
CA ILE A 307 -2.14 2.95 0.65
C ILE A 307 -2.83 4.25 1.07
N ASP A 308 -2.40 4.89 2.15
CA ASP A 308 -2.94 6.20 2.57
C ASP A 308 -2.84 7.26 1.46
N ARG A 309 -1.74 7.26 0.71
CA ARG A 309 -1.54 8.19 -0.41
C ARG A 309 -2.46 7.89 -1.58
N LEU A 310 -2.64 6.62 -1.91
CA LEU A 310 -3.60 6.19 -2.93
C LEU A 310 -5.02 6.59 -2.56
N VAL A 311 -5.44 6.38 -1.30
CA VAL A 311 -6.77 6.80 -0.83
C VAL A 311 -6.96 8.30 -1.00
N ASN A 312 -5.97 9.10 -0.59
CA ASN A 312 -6.06 10.55 -0.74
C ASN A 312 -6.14 10.95 -2.21
N PHE A 313 -5.31 10.37 -3.07
CA PHE A 313 -5.28 10.67 -4.50
C PHE A 313 -6.58 10.28 -5.21
N ILE A 314 -7.14 9.10 -4.90
CA ILE A 314 -8.44 8.65 -5.41
C ILE A 314 -9.55 9.64 -5.03
N LYS A 315 -9.55 10.13 -3.77
CA LYS A 315 -10.52 11.13 -3.31
C LYS A 315 -10.35 12.48 -3.99
N GLU A 316 -9.11 12.96 -4.15
CA GLU A 316 -8.80 14.24 -4.82
C GLU A 316 -9.19 14.25 -6.30
N LYS A 317 -8.95 13.15 -6.98
CA LYS A 317 -9.34 12.98 -8.40
C LYS A 317 -10.81 12.57 -8.58
N ASN A 318 -11.58 12.47 -7.49
CA ASN A 318 -13.00 12.07 -7.50
C ASN A 318 -13.25 10.75 -8.26
N ILE A 319 -12.32 9.81 -8.18
CA ILE A 319 -12.45 8.51 -8.83
C ILE A 319 -13.55 7.72 -8.13
N LYS A 320 -14.56 7.31 -8.91
CA LYS A 320 -15.68 6.54 -8.37
C LYS A 320 -15.21 5.14 -7.96
N VAL A 321 -15.22 4.89 -6.67
CA VAL A 321 -15.01 3.56 -6.11
C VAL A 321 -16.40 2.98 -5.82
N SER A 322 -16.79 1.95 -6.57
CA SER A 322 -18.02 1.23 -6.24
C SER A 322 -17.77 0.35 -5.03
N SER A 323 -18.60 0.50 -4.02
CA SER A 323 -18.67 -0.53 -2.98
C SER A 323 -19.19 -1.81 -3.61
N GLU A 324 -18.49 -2.90 -3.46
CA GLU A 324 -18.97 -4.21 -3.94
C GLU A 324 -20.24 -4.65 -3.28
N SER A 325 -20.89 -3.84 -2.49
CA SER A 325 -22.21 -4.24 -2.02
C SER A 325 -22.83 -3.42 -0.90
N LEU A 326 -23.56 -2.45 -1.28
CA LEU A 326 -24.71 -2.04 -0.45
C LEU A 326 -25.65 -3.24 -0.29
N PRO A 327 -26.28 -3.41 0.87
CA PRO A 327 -27.31 -4.44 1.02
C PRO A 327 -28.38 -4.23 -0.02
N SER A 328 -28.77 -5.31 -0.70
CA SER A 328 -29.84 -5.27 -1.69
C SER A 328 -31.23 -5.31 -1.04
N ILE A 329 -31.26 -5.65 0.23
CA ILE A 329 -32.50 -5.91 0.95
C ILE A 329 -32.38 -5.38 2.37
N PHE A 330 -33.48 -4.80 2.86
CA PHE A 330 -33.63 -4.45 4.27
C PHE A 330 -34.75 -5.29 4.89
N LEU A 331 -34.48 -5.98 5.99
CA LEU A 331 -35.43 -6.79 6.69
C LEU A 331 -36.11 -5.99 7.82
N VAL A 332 -37.39 -5.77 7.68
CA VAL A 332 -38.28 -5.09 8.64
C VAL A 332 -39.04 -6.15 9.44
N GLN A 333 -39.06 -6.05 10.74
CA GLN A 333 -39.74 -6.96 11.65
C GLN A 333 -40.69 -6.22 12.59
N LEU A 334 -41.83 -6.87 12.93
CA LEU A 334 -42.85 -6.29 13.81
C LEU A 334 -43.37 -7.36 14.78
N GLY A 335 -43.38 -7.04 16.06
CA GLY A 335 -43.79 -7.91 17.13
C GLY A 335 -42.79 -9.05 17.46
N GLU A 336 -42.96 -9.69 18.57
CA GLU A 336 -42.02 -10.72 19.05
C GLU A 336 -41.87 -11.93 18.12
N LEU A 337 -43.02 -12.45 17.60
CA LEU A 337 -42.97 -13.56 16.68
C LEU A 337 -42.35 -13.18 15.35
N GLY A 338 -42.67 -11.98 14.81
CA GLY A 338 -42.06 -11.45 13.62
C GLY A 338 -40.55 -11.29 13.79
N LYS A 339 -40.07 -10.77 14.93
CA LYS A 339 -38.66 -10.64 15.25
C LYS A 339 -37.94 -12.01 15.29
N LYS A 340 -38.49 -13.01 15.94
CA LYS A 340 -37.92 -14.36 16.00
C LYS A 340 -37.78 -14.98 14.60
N LYS A 341 -38.83 -14.88 13.79
CA LYS A 341 -38.83 -15.41 12.40
C LYS A 341 -37.92 -14.59 11.50
N ALA A 342 -37.86 -13.27 11.65
CA ALA A 342 -36.98 -12.40 10.88
C ALA A 342 -35.50 -12.73 11.11
N LEU A 343 -35.10 -13.08 12.33
CA LEU A 343 -33.72 -13.49 12.62
C LEU A 343 -33.33 -14.76 11.84
N LYS A 344 -34.25 -15.73 11.75
CA LYS A 344 -34.07 -16.94 10.94
C LYS A 344 -33.96 -16.59 9.44
N LEU A 345 -34.90 -15.76 8.94
CA LEU A 345 -34.89 -15.33 7.53
C LEU A 345 -33.60 -14.57 7.16
N PHE A 346 -33.09 -13.72 8.06
CA PHE A 346 -31.83 -13.05 7.87
C PHE A 346 -30.68 -14.04 7.61
N GLU A 347 -30.61 -15.09 8.43
CA GLU A 347 -29.54 -16.09 8.27
C GLU A 347 -29.76 -16.95 7.00
N ASP A 348 -31.00 -17.27 6.64
CA ASP A 348 -31.31 -18.00 5.40
C ASP A 348 -30.91 -17.17 4.16
N LEU A 349 -31.16 -15.85 4.18
CA LEU A 349 -30.72 -14.92 3.12
C LEU A 349 -29.21 -14.84 3.05
N ARG A 350 -28.53 -14.72 4.19
CA ARG A 350 -27.05 -14.67 4.26
C ARG A 350 -26.44 -15.94 3.66
N ARG A 351 -26.95 -17.13 4.03
CA ARG A 351 -26.51 -18.43 3.47
C ARG A 351 -26.77 -18.53 1.97
N ALA A 352 -27.79 -17.85 1.47
CA ALA A 352 -28.11 -17.78 0.05
C ALA A 352 -27.26 -16.74 -0.70
N ASN A 353 -26.26 -16.10 -0.04
CA ASN A 353 -25.44 -15.00 -0.56
C ASN A 353 -26.23 -13.77 -1.01
N ILE A 354 -27.37 -13.50 -0.34
CA ILE A 354 -28.16 -12.29 -0.55
C ILE A 354 -27.81 -11.31 0.55
N LYS A 355 -27.32 -10.13 0.17
CA LYS A 355 -26.89 -9.09 1.11
C LYS A 355 -28.11 -8.41 1.74
N VAL A 356 -28.28 -8.61 3.03
CA VAL A 356 -29.42 -8.14 3.80
C VAL A 356 -28.94 -7.28 4.98
N ALA A 357 -29.63 -6.16 5.22
CA ALA A 357 -29.48 -5.34 6.41
C ALA A 357 -30.73 -5.42 7.28
N SER A 358 -30.62 -5.13 8.57
CA SER A 358 -31.73 -5.04 9.49
C SER A 358 -31.39 -4.15 10.70
N GLN A 359 -32.41 -3.73 11.43
CA GLN A 359 -32.27 -3.06 12.73
C GLN A 359 -33.19 -3.71 13.75
N PHE A 360 -32.82 -4.89 14.22
CA PHE A 360 -33.63 -5.72 15.12
C PHE A 360 -34.02 -5.04 16.43
N SER A 361 -33.32 -4.00 16.87
CA SER A 361 -33.65 -3.21 18.08
C SER A 361 -34.76 -2.18 17.84
N LYS A 362 -35.11 -1.84 16.61
CA LYS A 362 -36.20 -0.92 16.29
C LYS A 362 -37.54 -1.67 16.18
N ASN A 363 -38.56 -1.17 16.86
CA ASN A 363 -39.86 -1.87 17.00
C ASN A 363 -40.95 -1.29 16.08
N THR A 364 -40.74 -0.12 15.42
CA THR A 364 -41.76 0.48 14.56
C THR A 364 -41.40 0.34 13.08
N MET A 365 -42.41 0.07 12.24
CA MET A 365 -42.26 -0.09 10.80
C MET A 365 -41.65 1.19 10.16
N ASN A 366 -42.16 2.37 10.54
CA ASN A 366 -41.72 3.64 9.98
C ASN A 366 -40.22 3.92 10.26
N ALA A 367 -39.73 3.61 11.49
CA ALA A 367 -38.34 3.81 11.83
C ALA A 367 -37.41 2.87 11.05
N GLN A 368 -37.85 1.63 10.78
CA GLN A 368 -37.08 0.67 10.02
C GLN A 368 -37.09 0.98 8.51
N LEU A 369 -38.23 1.37 7.94
CA LEU A 369 -38.33 1.80 6.53
C LEU A 369 -37.53 3.08 6.27
N LYS A 370 -37.51 4.05 7.19
CA LYS A 370 -36.60 5.22 7.09
C LYS A 370 -35.13 4.81 7.07
N SER A 371 -34.77 3.74 7.76
CA SER A 371 -33.38 3.23 7.72
C SER A 371 -33.09 2.52 6.39
N ALA A 372 -34.04 1.76 5.85
CA ALA A 372 -33.95 1.17 4.54
C ALA A 372 -33.77 2.21 3.43
N ASP A 373 -34.54 3.30 3.51
CA ASP A 373 -34.46 4.44 2.58
C ASP A 373 -33.11 5.14 2.65
N LYS A 374 -32.59 5.43 3.86
CA LYS A 374 -31.24 5.97 4.05
C LYS A 374 -30.13 5.10 3.45
N MET A 375 -30.30 3.78 3.52
CA MET A 375 -29.38 2.80 2.92
C MET A 375 -29.59 2.63 1.42
N LYS A 376 -30.62 3.27 0.84
CA LYS A 376 -30.97 3.18 -0.59
C LYS A 376 -31.12 1.75 -1.08
N VAL A 377 -31.65 0.85 -0.24
CA VAL A 377 -31.88 -0.53 -0.66
C VAL A 377 -33.05 -0.60 -1.62
N PRO A 378 -32.99 -1.41 -2.69
CA PRO A 378 -34.09 -1.53 -3.66
C PRO A 378 -35.33 -2.23 -3.09
N PHE A 379 -35.16 -3.15 -2.14
CA PHE A 379 -36.27 -3.93 -1.59
C PHE A 379 -36.24 -3.95 -0.05
N ALA A 380 -37.43 -3.94 0.54
CA ALA A 380 -37.64 -4.26 1.94
C ALA A 380 -38.48 -5.54 2.09
N LEU A 381 -38.07 -6.42 3.01
CA LEU A 381 -38.88 -7.57 3.43
C LEU A 381 -39.56 -7.21 4.72
N ILE A 382 -40.88 -7.36 4.77
CA ILE A 382 -41.66 -7.05 5.97
C ILE A 382 -42.23 -8.35 6.54
N LEU A 383 -41.95 -8.56 7.81
CA LEU A 383 -42.39 -9.74 8.56
C LEU A 383 -43.03 -9.32 9.88
N GLY A 384 -44.33 -9.27 9.88
CA GLY A 384 -45.15 -9.03 11.08
C GLY A 384 -45.61 -10.32 11.75
N GLN A 385 -46.46 -10.15 12.74
CA GLN A 385 -47.03 -11.29 13.48
C GLN A 385 -47.92 -12.17 12.56
N LYS A 386 -48.70 -11.53 11.69
CA LYS A 386 -49.56 -12.24 10.71
C LYS A 386 -48.73 -13.06 9.74
N GLU A 387 -47.78 -12.42 9.08
CA GLU A 387 -46.90 -13.09 8.11
C GLU A 387 -46.11 -14.24 8.75
N ALA A 388 -45.70 -14.07 10.03
CA ALA A 388 -44.99 -15.10 10.76
C ALA A 388 -45.88 -16.32 11.10
N LEU A 389 -47.19 -16.12 11.28
CA LEU A 389 -48.17 -17.21 11.49
C LEU A 389 -48.55 -17.88 10.16
N ASP A 390 -48.78 -17.08 9.11
CA ASP A 390 -49.23 -17.54 7.80
C ASP A 390 -48.08 -18.17 6.97
N GLY A 391 -46.84 -18.12 7.45
CA GLY A 391 -45.68 -18.61 6.72
C GLY A 391 -45.37 -17.79 5.45
N THR A 392 -45.64 -16.49 5.49
CA THR A 392 -45.45 -15.56 4.35
C THR A 392 -44.48 -14.46 4.69
N VAL A 393 -44.06 -13.72 3.68
CA VAL A 393 -43.19 -12.50 3.79
C VAL A 393 -43.68 -11.49 2.75
N ILE A 394 -43.80 -10.22 3.12
CA ILE A 394 -44.12 -9.16 2.20
C ILE A 394 -42.82 -8.63 1.60
N ILE A 395 -42.69 -8.62 0.26
CA ILE A 395 -41.65 -7.97 -0.47
C ILE A 395 -42.15 -6.60 -0.92
N ARG A 396 -41.50 -5.54 -0.45
CA ARG A 396 -41.81 -4.15 -0.84
C ARG A 396 -40.70 -3.60 -1.75
N ASP A 397 -41.08 -3.14 -2.92
CA ASP A 397 -40.21 -2.33 -3.76
C ASP A 397 -40.10 -0.92 -3.16
N MET A 398 -38.89 -0.46 -2.85
CA MET A 398 -38.68 0.81 -2.16
C MET A 398 -38.88 2.01 -3.08
N LYS A 399 -38.76 1.85 -4.40
CA LYS A 399 -38.93 2.91 -5.39
C LYS A 399 -40.41 3.16 -5.72
N SER A 400 -41.15 2.11 -6.04
CA SER A 400 -42.56 2.21 -6.40
C SER A 400 -43.52 2.16 -5.20
N GLY A 401 -43.06 1.64 -4.06
CA GLY A 401 -43.89 1.37 -2.89
C GLY A 401 -44.80 0.16 -3.03
N SER A 402 -44.79 -0.56 -4.16
CA SER A 402 -45.59 -1.74 -4.39
C SER A 402 -45.20 -2.88 -3.45
N GLN A 403 -46.17 -3.68 -3.06
CA GLN A 403 -46.01 -4.81 -2.12
C GLN A 403 -46.61 -6.10 -2.69
N GLU A 404 -45.89 -7.17 -2.48
CA GLU A 404 -46.32 -8.52 -2.86
C GLU A 404 -46.06 -9.49 -1.70
N THR A 405 -47.05 -10.35 -1.40
CA THR A 405 -46.93 -11.38 -0.39
C THR A 405 -46.45 -12.67 -1.02
N VAL A 406 -45.37 -13.23 -0.49
CA VAL A 406 -44.72 -14.44 -1.00
C VAL A 406 -44.63 -15.49 0.11
N LEU A 407 -44.81 -16.75 -0.23
CA LEU A 407 -44.58 -17.85 0.73
C LEU A 407 -43.10 -17.88 1.16
N TRP A 408 -42.82 -18.13 2.43
CA TRP A 408 -41.47 -18.21 3.02
C TRP A 408 -40.51 -19.04 2.17
N GLU A 409 -40.93 -20.22 1.74
CA GLU A 409 -40.12 -21.15 0.96
C GLU A 409 -39.69 -20.59 -0.42
N LYS A 410 -40.47 -19.66 -0.96
CA LYS A 410 -40.23 -19.07 -2.27
C LYS A 410 -39.43 -17.74 -2.22
N VAL A 411 -39.29 -17.12 -1.05
CA VAL A 411 -38.68 -15.79 -0.87
C VAL A 411 -37.30 -15.72 -1.48
N ILE A 412 -36.41 -16.65 -1.17
CA ILE A 412 -35.01 -16.66 -1.68
C ILE A 412 -35.01 -16.78 -3.20
N LYS A 413 -35.86 -17.62 -3.79
CA LYS A 413 -35.93 -17.78 -5.26
C LYS A 413 -36.42 -16.50 -5.95
N GLU A 414 -37.45 -15.86 -5.39
CA GLU A 414 -37.99 -14.61 -5.92
C GLU A 414 -36.99 -13.44 -5.80
N LEU A 415 -36.29 -13.34 -4.68
CA LEU A 415 -35.27 -12.31 -4.50
C LEU A 415 -34.07 -12.47 -5.44
N LYS A 416 -33.62 -13.71 -5.69
CA LYS A 416 -32.55 -13.97 -6.66
C LYS A 416 -32.89 -13.54 -8.08
N LYS A 417 -34.18 -13.56 -8.47
CA LYS A 417 -34.64 -13.07 -9.77
C LYS A 417 -34.59 -11.52 -9.84
N ARG A 418 -34.89 -10.84 -8.71
CA ARG A 418 -34.99 -9.37 -8.63
C ARG A 418 -33.65 -8.69 -8.40
N VAL A 419 -32.77 -9.29 -7.61
CA VAL A 419 -31.43 -8.73 -7.24
C VAL A 419 -30.40 -8.96 -8.34
N LYS A 420 -30.59 -9.91 -9.27
CA LYS A 420 -29.71 -10.16 -10.43
C LYS A 420 -29.88 -9.15 -11.58
N LYS A 421 -30.82 -8.24 -11.49
CA LYS A 421 -30.98 -7.10 -12.41
C LYS A 421 -30.40 -5.84 -11.79
#